data_4b6bc7c77a339c95213ab24a59d63ee1
#
_entry.id   4b6bc7c77a339c95213ab24a59d63ee1
#
_cell.length_a   1.000
_cell.length_b   1.000
_cell.length_c   1.000
_cell.angle_alpha   90.00
_cell.angle_beta   90.00
_cell.angle_gamma   90.00
#
_symmetry.space_group_name_H-M   'P 1'
#
loop_
_entity.id
_entity.type
_entity.pdbx_description
1 polymer ?
#
loop_
_entity_poly.entity_id
_entity_poly.type
_entity_poly.pdbx_seq_one_letter_code
_entity_poly.pdbx_strand_id
1 'polypeptide(L)'
;MGLVLISHSGKLVEGLREMVAQVAGEDVPVATAGGTSDGRLGTSAPQIAAAIRSTLDGGADDALVLLDLGSAALSLELALEELDEADRARVRISEAPLVEGAILAAVQASIGASIGDVAAAADGAATMAKLPRA
;
A
#
# COMPACT_ATOMS: atom_id res chain seq x y z
N MET A 1 -3.76 11.05 -4.48
CA MET A 1 -2.95 9.82 -4.38
C MET A 1 -3.74 8.74 -3.64
N GLY A 2 -3.46 7.48 -3.90
CA GLY A 2 -4.10 6.36 -3.21
C GLY A 2 -3.07 5.43 -2.58
N LEU A 3 -3.53 4.56 -1.70
CA LEU A 3 -2.70 3.57 -1.01
C LEU A 3 -3.05 2.17 -1.50
N VAL A 4 -2.05 1.35 -1.77
CA VAL A 4 -2.21 -0.06 -2.11
C VAL A 4 -1.45 -0.89 -1.08
N LEU A 5 -2.18 -1.72 -0.35
CA LEU A 5 -1.65 -2.51 0.75
C LEU A 5 -1.58 -3.98 0.33
N ILE A 6 -0.40 -4.58 0.44
CA ILE A 6 -0.15 -5.95 0.02
C ILE A 6 0.27 -6.81 1.20
N SER A 7 -0.37 -7.96 1.36
CA SER A 7 -0.04 -8.93 2.40
C SER A 7 -0.15 -10.36 1.87
N HIS A 8 0.55 -11.27 2.53
CA HIS A 8 0.40 -12.71 2.31
C HIS A 8 -0.94 -13.24 2.83
N SER A 9 -1.65 -12.43 3.63
CA SER A 9 -2.92 -12.81 4.25
C SER A 9 -4.01 -11.81 3.88
N GLY A 10 -5.09 -12.31 3.28
CA GLY A 10 -6.26 -11.48 2.99
C GLY A 10 -6.89 -10.91 4.26
N LYS A 11 -6.95 -11.70 5.33
CA LYS A 11 -7.52 -11.25 6.61
C LYS A 11 -6.69 -10.15 7.25
N LEU A 12 -5.35 -10.28 7.20
CA LEU A 12 -4.46 -9.26 7.76
C LEU A 12 -4.65 -7.93 7.04
N VAL A 13 -4.62 -7.95 5.72
CA VAL A 13 -4.69 -6.70 4.95
C VAL A 13 -6.06 -6.04 5.03
N GLU A 14 -7.14 -6.82 5.15
CA GLU A 14 -8.46 -6.25 5.35
C GLU A 14 -8.60 -5.60 6.72
N GLY A 15 -8.03 -6.21 7.78
CA GLY A 15 -7.97 -5.59 9.10
C GLY A 15 -7.17 -4.30 9.09
N LEU A 16 -6.05 -4.28 8.39
CA LEU A 16 -5.24 -3.06 8.23
C LEU A 16 -6.02 -1.99 7.46
N ARG A 17 -6.74 -2.38 6.42
CA ARG A 17 -7.59 -1.45 5.66
C ARG A 17 -8.60 -0.75 6.56
N GLU A 18 -9.23 -1.47 7.48
CA GLU A 18 -10.16 -0.88 8.45
C GLU A 18 -9.47 0.20 9.30
N MET A 19 -8.26 -0.09 9.79
CA MET A 19 -7.49 0.87 10.58
C MET A 19 -7.14 2.11 9.77
N VAL A 20 -6.67 1.90 8.55
CA VAL A 20 -6.27 2.98 7.65
C VAL A 20 -7.47 3.86 7.28
N ALA A 21 -8.63 3.26 7.03
CA ALA A 21 -9.83 4.00 6.66
C ALA A 21 -10.28 4.97 7.75
N GLN A 22 -10.13 4.60 9.02
CA GLN A 22 -10.47 5.48 10.14
C GLN A 22 -9.57 6.72 10.19
N VAL A 23 -8.32 6.57 9.77
CA VAL A 23 -7.34 7.66 9.81
C VAL A 23 -7.40 8.51 8.53
N ALA A 24 -7.48 7.85 7.38
CA ALA A 24 -7.42 8.51 6.07
C ALA A 24 -8.71 9.24 5.70
N GLY A 25 -9.84 8.77 6.18
CA GLY A 25 -11.15 9.28 5.76
C GLY A 25 -11.54 8.76 4.39
N GLU A 26 -12.69 9.23 3.88
CA GLU A 26 -13.29 8.71 2.66
C GLU A 26 -12.62 9.21 1.39
N ASP A 27 -11.86 10.30 1.47
CA ASP A 27 -11.28 10.94 0.28
C ASP A 27 -9.99 10.28 -0.21
N VAL A 28 -9.41 9.39 0.59
CA VAL A 28 -8.18 8.67 0.23
C VAL A 28 -8.52 7.27 -0.24
N PRO A 29 -8.32 6.94 -1.52
CA PRO A 29 -8.53 5.57 -2.00
C PRO A 29 -7.55 4.61 -1.34
N VAL A 30 -8.07 3.47 -0.87
CA VAL A 30 -7.26 2.40 -0.29
C VAL A 30 -7.68 1.09 -0.92
N ALA A 31 -6.76 0.45 -1.63
CA ALA A 31 -6.97 -0.86 -2.23
C ALA A 31 -6.08 -1.89 -1.56
N THR A 32 -6.52 -3.13 -1.55
CA THR A 32 -5.78 -4.23 -0.92
C THR A 32 -5.57 -5.38 -1.89
N ALA A 33 -4.46 -6.10 -1.69
CA ALA A 33 -4.22 -7.38 -2.34
C ALA A 33 -3.62 -8.32 -1.30
N GLY A 34 -4.36 -9.33 -0.89
CA GLY A 34 -3.94 -10.24 0.15
C GLY A 34 -4.28 -11.68 -0.16
N GLY A 35 -3.31 -12.57 0.07
CA GLY A 35 -3.46 -13.97 -0.19
C GLY A 35 -3.34 -14.34 -1.66
N THR A 36 -3.48 -15.63 -1.95
CA THR A 36 -3.52 -16.16 -3.32
C THR A 36 -4.91 -16.01 -3.91
N SER A 37 -5.04 -16.23 -5.22
CA SER A 37 -6.33 -16.11 -5.92
C SER A 37 -7.38 -17.12 -5.44
N ASP A 38 -6.94 -18.24 -4.83
CA ASP A 38 -7.84 -19.25 -4.24
C ASP A 38 -8.02 -19.09 -2.72
N GLY A 39 -7.63 -17.95 -2.15
CA GLY A 39 -7.89 -17.61 -0.75
C GLY A 39 -6.90 -18.17 0.26
N ARG A 40 -5.78 -18.75 -0.17
CA ARG A 40 -4.75 -19.26 0.72
C ARG A 40 -3.71 -18.18 1.03
N LEU A 41 -2.85 -18.46 2.00
CA LEU A 41 -1.71 -17.59 2.30
C LEU A 41 -0.74 -17.56 1.13
N GLY A 42 -0.23 -16.39 0.82
CA GLY A 42 0.68 -16.14 -0.30
C GLY A 42 0.34 -14.85 -1.00
N THR A 43 0.93 -14.62 -2.17
CA THR A 43 0.69 -13.41 -2.96
C THR A 43 0.29 -13.76 -4.39
N SER A 44 -0.41 -12.82 -5.04
CA SER A 44 -0.89 -13.00 -6.40
C SER A 44 -0.59 -11.75 -7.22
N ALA A 45 0.27 -11.87 -8.23
CA ALA A 45 0.59 -10.76 -9.12
C ALA A 45 -0.66 -10.19 -9.82
N PRO A 46 -1.60 -11.01 -10.35
CA PRO A 46 -2.82 -10.46 -10.92
C PRO A 46 -3.67 -9.66 -9.94
N GLN A 47 -3.78 -10.09 -8.69
CA GLN A 47 -4.53 -9.33 -7.68
C GLN A 47 -3.84 -8.00 -7.34
N ILE A 48 -2.52 -8.00 -7.25
CA ILE A 48 -1.73 -6.79 -7.00
C ILE A 48 -1.93 -5.80 -8.16
N ALA A 49 -1.80 -6.28 -9.40
CA ALA A 49 -2.02 -5.44 -10.58
C ALA A 49 -3.43 -4.87 -10.62
N ALA A 50 -4.45 -5.67 -10.27
CA ALA A 50 -5.83 -5.22 -10.22
C ALA A 50 -6.03 -4.14 -9.16
N ALA A 51 -5.42 -4.28 -7.98
CA ALA A 51 -5.51 -3.29 -6.92
C ALA A 51 -4.87 -1.95 -7.34
N ILE A 52 -3.72 -2.00 -7.98
CA ILE A 52 -3.06 -0.80 -8.51
C ILE A 52 -3.92 -0.13 -9.58
N ARG A 53 -4.42 -0.90 -10.56
CA ARG A 53 -5.28 -0.37 -11.63
C ARG A 53 -6.55 0.27 -11.07
N SER A 54 -7.21 -0.38 -10.13
CA SER A 54 -8.43 0.17 -9.55
C SER A 54 -8.18 1.50 -8.85
N THR A 55 -7.03 1.65 -8.20
CA THR A 55 -6.65 2.90 -7.56
C THR A 55 -6.44 4.01 -8.59
N LEU A 56 -5.68 3.73 -9.64
CA LEU A 56 -5.38 4.72 -10.68
C LEU A 56 -6.60 5.04 -11.53
N ASP A 57 -7.40 4.04 -11.91
CA ASP A 57 -8.60 4.22 -12.71
C ASP A 57 -9.74 4.88 -11.90
N GLY A 58 -9.70 4.77 -10.60
CA GLY A 58 -10.66 5.38 -9.69
C GLY A 58 -10.46 6.87 -9.45
N GLY A 59 -9.48 7.49 -10.11
CA GLY A 59 -9.23 8.93 -10.06
C GLY A 59 -8.01 9.36 -9.28
N ALA A 60 -7.27 8.45 -8.64
CA ALA A 60 -6.02 8.81 -8.00
C ALA A 60 -4.94 9.10 -9.06
N ASP A 61 -4.20 10.19 -8.88
CA ASP A 61 -3.13 10.55 -9.81
C ASP A 61 -1.95 9.59 -9.72
N ASP A 62 -1.74 9.02 -8.55
CA ASP A 62 -0.64 8.11 -8.25
C ASP A 62 -1.01 7.16 -7.09
N ALA A 63 -0.19 6.13 -6.91
CA ALA A 63 -0.40 5.12 -5.90
C ALA A 63 0.88 4.81 -5.14
N LEU A 64 0.80 4.77 -3.81
CA LEU A 64 1.88 4.31 -2.95
C LEU A 64 1.58 2.87 -2.52
N VAL A 65 2.52 1.98 -2.78
CA VAL A 65 2.40 0.54 -2.49
C VAL A 65 3.24 0.19 -1.28
N LEU A 66 2.64 -0.53 -0.32
CA LEU A 66 3.32 -1.05 0.87
C LEU A 66 3.15 -2.57 0.95
N LEU A 67 4.18 -3.24 1.47
CA LEU A 67 4.26 -4.71 1.55
C LEU A 67 4.43 -5.16 3.01
N ASP A 68 3.91 -6.35 3.34
CA ASP A 68 4.14 -6.93 4.67
C ASP A 68 5.53 -7.57 4.80
N LEU A 69 5.97 -8.32 3.80
CA LEU A 69 7.24 -9.04 3.83
C LEU A 69 7.97 -8.87 2.50
N GLY A 70 9.30 -8.95 2.55
CA GLY A 70 10.12 -8.84 1.34
C GLY A 70 9.82 -9.89 0.29
N SER A 71 9.28 -11.07 0.68
CA SER A 71 8.89 -12.11 -0.26
C SER A 71 7.73 -11.69 -1.17
N ALA A 72 6.97 -10.66 -0.83
CA ALA A 72 5.95 -10.09 -1.70
C ALA A 72 6.52 -9.29 -2.87
N ALA A 73 7.80 -8.90 -2.80
CA ALA A 73 8.42 -8.05 -3.81
C ALA A 73 8.43 -8.69 -5.19
N LEU A 74 8.65 -10.01 -5.29
CA LEU A 74 8.65 -10.69 -6.57
C LEU A 74 7.28 -10.63 -7.25
N SER A 75 6.21 -10.90 -6.50
CA SER A 75 4.85 -10.78 -7.04
C SER A 75 4.53 -9.35 -7.43
N LEU A 76 5.02 -8.37 -6.68
CA LEU A 76 4.85 -6.96 -7.04
C LEU A 76 5.58 -6.63 -8.33
N GLU A 77 6.82 -7.09 -8.51
CA GLU A 77 7.56 -6.88 -9.76
C GLU A 77 6.82 -7.46 -10.96
N LEU A 78 6.29 -8.68 -10.84
CA LEU A 78 5.48 -9.29 -11.89
C LEU A 78 4.20 -8.49 -12.16
N ALA A 79 3.56 -7.98 -11.12
CA ALA A 79 2.37 -7.14 -11.27
C ALA A 79 2.70 -5.85 -12.02
N LEU A 80 3.83 -5.22 -11.72
CA LEU A 80 4.25 -4.00 -12.40
C LEU A 80 4.51 -4.23 -13.89
N GLU A 81 5.01 -5.42 -14.26
CA GLU A 81 5.20 -5.79 -15.66
C GLU A 81 3.87 -5.91 -16.41
N GLU A 82 2.76 -6.20 -15.74
CA GLU A 82 1.43 -6.26 -16.34
C GLU A 82 0.83 -4.88 -16.61
N LEU A 83 1.38 -3.83 -15.99
CA LEU A 83 0.91 -2.46 -16.18
C LEU A 83 1.58 -1.85 -17.40
N ASP A 84 0.87 -0.93 -18.09
CA ASP A 84 1.52 -0.14 -19.14
C ASP A 84 2.52 0.87 -18.52
N GLU A 85 3.37 1.46 -19.37
CA GLU A 85 4.38 2.41 -18.89
C GLU A 85 3.80 3.61 -18.19
N ALA A 86 2.68 4.13 -18.67
CA ALA A 86 2.05 5.31 -18.11
C ALA A 86 1.55 5.02 -16.69
N ASP A 87 0.91 3.88 -16.48
CA ASP A 87 0.44 3.50 -15.15
C ASP A 87 1.61 3.19 -14.22
N ARG A 88 2.61 2.48 -14.71
CA ARG A 88 3.80 2.15 -13.91
C ARG A 88 4.52 3.38 -13.40
N ALA A 89 4.59 4.44 -14.21
CA ALA A 89 5.21 5.72 -13.83
C ALA A 89 4.47 6.43 -12.68
N ARG A 90 3.23 6.03 -12.41
CA ARG A 90 2.37 6.59 -11.34
C ARG A 90 2.44 5.77 -10.05
N VAL A 91 3.25 4.73 -10.01
CA VAL A 91 3.39 3.84 -8.84
C VAL A 91 4.69 4.13 -8.11
N ARG A 92 4.60 4.28 -6.80
CA ARG A 92 5.76 4.40 -5.92
C ARG A 92 5.68 3.31 -4.85
N ILE A 93 6.81 2.70 -4.53
CA ILE A 93 6.89 1.60 -3.56
C ILE A 93 7.58 2.11 -2.30
N SER A 94 7.02 1.78 -1.14
CA SER A 94 7.62 2.05 0.16
C SER A 94 8.14 0.75 0.77
N GLU A 95 9.33 0.79 1.33
CA GLU A 95 9.91 -0.33 2.09
C GLU A 95 9.58 -0.26 3.59
N ALA A 96 8.65 0.59 3.97
CA ALA A 96 8.25 0.75 5.37
C ALA A 96 7.65 -0.53 5.95
N PRO A 97 7.73 -0.72 7.28
CA PRO A 97 6.90 -1.70 7.97
C PRO A 97 5.43 -1.46 7.63
N LEU A 98 4.72 -2.51 7.26
CA LEU A 98 3.40 -2.36 6.63
C LEU A 98 2.40 -1.61 7.52
N VAL A 99 2.25 -2.03 8.77
CA VAL A 99 1.19 -1.47 9.64
C VAL A 99 1.50 -0.01 9.99
N GLU A 100 2.66 0.24 10.56
CA GLU A 100 3.06 1.59 10.95
C GLU A 100 3.18 2.50 9.74
N GLY A 101 3.77 1.99 8.65
CA GLY A 101 3.93 2.76 7.43
C GLY A 101 2.60 3.15 6.80
N ALA A 102 1.63 2.23 6.78
CA ALA A 102 0.31 2.50 6.24
C ALA A 102 -0.43 3.57 7.05
N ILE A 103 -0.33 3.52 8.38
CA ILE A 103 -0.97 4.51 9.24
C ILE A 103 -0.34 5.90 9.06
N LEU A 104 0.99 5.99 9.03
CA LEU A 104 1.67 7.27 8.79
C LEU A 104 1.37 7.83 7.40
N ALA A 105 1.33 6.96 6.39
CA ALA A 105 0.92 7.35 5.04
C ALA A 105 -0.51 7.89 5.03
N ALA A 106 -1.42 7.22 5.74
CA ALA A 106 -2.81 7.62 5.82
C ALA A 106 -2.99 9.02 6.45
N VAL A 107 -2.23 9.31 7.50
CA VAL A 107 -2.25 10.63 8.14
C VAL A 107 -1.87 11.73 7.14
N GLN A 108 -0.78 11.55 6.42
CA GLN A 108 -0.31 12.53 5.45
C GLN A 108 -1.26 12.64 4.25
N ALA A 109 -1.76 11.53 3.76
CA ALA A 109 -2.72 11.52 2.66
C ALA A 109 -4.01 12.25 3.03
N SER A 110 -4.47 12.13 4.27
CA SER A 110 -5.70 12.76 4.75
C SER A 110 -5.65 14.29 4.71
N ILE A 111 -4.47 14.87 4.78
CA ILE A 111 -4.27 16.33 4.71
C ILE A 111 -3.87 16.80 3.32
N GLY A 112 -3.95 15.92 2.31
CA GLY A 112 -3.67 16.29 0.93
C GLY A 112 -2.20 16.38 0.55
N ALA A 113 -1.30 15.76 1.32
CA ALA A 113 0.13 15.76 1.02
C ALA A 113 0.44 15.06 -0.31
N SER A 114 1.54 15.45 -0.94
CA SER A 114 2.03 14.82 -2.17
C SER A 114 2.47 13.38 -1.91
N ILE A 115 2.53 12.56 -2.98
CA ILE A 115 3.03 11.18 -2.84
C ILE A 115 4.46 11.14 -2.29
N GLY A 116 5.28 12.13 -2.62
CA GLY A 116 6.64 12.24 -2.06
C GLY A 116 6.64 12.39 -0.55
N ASP A 117 5.79 13.27 -0.04
CA ASP A 117 5.67 13.49 1.41
C ASP A 117 5.01 12.30 2.11
N VAL A 118 4.00 11.69 1.49
CA VAL A 118 3.35 10.49 2.03
C VAL A 118 4.34 9.33 2.12
N ALA A 119 5.12 9.12 1.06
CA ALA A 119 6.14 8.07 1.04
C ALA A 119 7.23 8.32 2.10
N ALA A 120 7.68 9.56 2.25
CA ALA A 120 8.68 9.91 3.26
C ALA A 120 8.16 9.63 4.68
N ALA A 121 6.90 9.97 4.95
CA ALA A 121 6.29 9.68 6.24
C ALA A 121 6.21 8.17 6.51
N ALA A 122 5.79 7.39 5.52
CA ALA A 122 5.75 5.93 5.63
C ALA A 122 7.14 5.34 5.88
N ASP A 123 8.13 5.76 5.09
CA ASP A 123 9.51 5.26 5.19
C ASP A 123 10.11 5.56 6.56
N GLY A 124 9.74 6.67 7.18
CA GLY A 124 10.17 7.02 8.54
C GLY A 124 9.77 6.00 9.60
N ALA A 125 8.76 5.19 9.35
CA ALA A 125 8.32 4.14 10.28
C ALA A 125 9.40 3.09 10.54
N ALA A 126 10.33 2.90 9.61
CA ALA A 126 11.41 1.91 9.75
C ALA A 126 12.30 2.16 10.96
N THR A 127 12.40 3.41 11.42
CA THR A 127 13.27 3.80 12.55
C THR A 127 12.48 4.23 13.78
N MET A 128 11.15 4.12 13.77
CA MET A 128 10.31 4.52 14.89
C MET A 128 10.20 3.43 15.95
N ALA A 129 10.48 3.78 17.19
CA ALA A 129 10.26 2.88 18.32
C ALA A 129 8.79 2.93 18.72
N LYS A 130 8.22 1.76 19.07
CA LYS A 130 6.83 1.67 19.54
C LYS A 130 6.67 2.08 20.98
N LEU A 131 7.70 1.91 21.78
CA LEU A 131 7.67 2.21 23.20
C LEU A 131 8.43 3.51 23.47
N PRO A 132 7.93 4.33 24.41
CA PRO A 132 8.67 5.52 24.80
C PRO A 132 10.02 5.13 25.39
N ARG A 133 11.04 5.91 25.07
CA ARG A 133 12.39 5.73 25.61
C ARG A 133 12.57 6.67 26.81
N ALA A 134 13.11 6.10 27.89
CA ALA A 134 13.48 6.90 29.05
C ALA A 134 14.75 7.72 28.77
#